data_147f8a85bd8cdbe27187d24fb1313df3
#
_entry.id   147f8a85bd8cdbe27187d24fb1313df3
#
_cell.length_a   1.000
_cell.length_b   1.000
_cell.length_c   1.000
_cell.angle_alpha   90.00
_cell.angle_beta   90.00
_cell.angle_gamma   90.00
#
_symmetry.space_group_name_H-M   'P 1'
#
loop_
_entity.id
_entity.type
_entity.pdbx_description
1 polymer ?
#
loop_
_entity_poly.entity_id
_entity_poly.type
_entity_poly.pdbx_seq_one_letter_code
_entity_poly.pdbx_strand_id
1 'polypeptide(L)'
;MIVSVCVVAYNEEKVLGNLLNDIKAQDYEHSKIEVVLIDSMSTDHTKDIMRDFQQQTSDDFKKIQVLENLKKKQASGWNVAIRNFSGDVMIRVDAHASIPPEFVRKNVEILESGEMVSGGPRPNMIDESTPWKETLLLAEQSMFGSSMASYRRSQKKQYVKSLFHGAYRREVLEKVNGFDEQLGRTEDNEFHYRIRQAGYQICYSPEIISYQHARSTLPGMLKQKYVNGYCVALTLKACPGCLAIYHFVPFAFIGGIIVTSVLAACHHSLLAKMMWGAYSCLAVIMSLMAVKGKKKYWQELLLPFLFFLLHVSYGIGSLVGFLKLPFWKYKKCER
;
A
#
# COMPACT_ATOMS: atom_id res chain seq x y z
N MET A 1 -18.88 12.01 15.28
CA MET A 1 -19.14 10.75 14.53
C MET A 1 -18.67 9.56 15.35
N ILE A 2 -19.30 8.40 15.23
CA ILE A 2 -18.76 7.13 15.76
C ILE A 2 -17.81 6.55 14.70
N VAL A 3 -16.57 6.25 15.11
CA VAL A 3 -15.51 5.81 14.20
C VAL A 3 -15.12 4.37 14.52
N SER A 4 -15.09 3.51 13.51
CA SER A 4 -14.58 2.15 13.65
C SER A 4 -13.17 2.08 13.05
N VAL A 5 -12.15 1.97 13.89
CA VAL A 5 -10.77 1.73 13.48
C VAL A 5 -10.60 0.23 13.25
N CYS A 6 -10.38 -0.14 11.99
CA CYS A 6 -10.30 -1.55 11.55
C CYS A 6 -8.88 -1.93 11.18
N VAL A 7 -8.40 -3.04 11.73
CA VAL A 7 -7.06 -3.58 11.51
C VAL A 7 -7.15 -5.03 11.08
N VAL A 8 -6.51 -5.38 9.95
CA VAL A 8 -6.38 -6.76 9.48
C VAL A 8 -4.93 -7.20 9.63
N ALA A 9 -4.68 -8.28 10.35
CA ALA A 9 -3.34 -8.79 10.60
C ALA A 9 -3.18 -10.27 10.22
N TYR A 10 -1.97 -10.64 9.83
CA TYR A 10 -1.52 -12.01 9.61
C TYR A 10 -0.04 -12.12 9.95
N ASN A 11 0.29 -12.81 11.05
CA ASN A 11 1.65 -13.00 11.54
C ASN A 11 2.40 -11.66 11.75
N GLU A 12 1.82 -10.78 12.56
CA GLU A 12 2.31 -9.43 12.86
C GLU A 12 2.68 -9.26 14.36
N GLU A 13 3.00 -10.35 15.07
CA GLU A 13 3.30 -10.34 16.52
C GLU A 13 4.35 -9.31 16.93
N LYS A 14 5.32 -9.01 16.03
CA LYS A 14 6.45 -8.11 16.34
C LYS A 14 6.09 -6.62 16.29
N VAL A 15 5.03 -6.27 15.56
CA VAL A 15 4.72 -4.86 15.25
C VAL A 15 3.33 -4.43 15.66
N LEU A 16 2.38 -5.37 15.75
CA LEU A 16 0.99 -5.07 16.06
C LEU A 16 0.81 -4.31 17.37
N GLY A 17 1.57 -4.66 18.41
CA GLY A 17 1.51 -3.99 19.71
C GLY A 17 1.77 -2.49 19.64
N ASN A 18 2.67 -2.04 18.74
CA ASN A 18 2.93 -0.62 18.53
C ASN A 18 1.70 0.11 17.97
N LEU A 19 1.06 -0.46 16.94
CA LEU A 19 -0.17 0.12 16.38
C LEU A 19 -1.31 0.16 17.42
N LEU A 20 -1.47 -0.88 18.24
CA LEU A 20 -2.48 -0.88 19.29
C LEU A 20 -2.24 0.21 20.34
N ASN A 21 -0.98 0.48 20.67
CA ASN A 21 -0.60 1.63 21.51
C ASN A 21 -0.90 2.96 20.82
N ASP A 22 -0.67 3.08 19.51
CA ASP A 22 -1.02 4.28 18.74
C ASP A 22 -2.54 4.50 18.73
N ILE A 23 -3.35 3.43 18.64
CA ILE A 23 -4.82 3.51 18.73
C ILE A 23 -5.24 3.96 20.13
N LYS A 24 -4.59 3.48 21.18
CA LYS A 24 -4.85 3.92 22.55
C LYS A 24 -4.44 5.37 22.80
N ALA A 25 -3.46 5.88 22.06
CA ALA A 25 -2.97 7.25 22.17
C ALA A 25 -3.75 8.27 21.34
N GLN A 26 -4.84 7.89 20.63
CA GLN A 26 -5.60 8.82 19.82
C GLN A 26 -6.25 9.91 20.67
N ASP A 27 -6.20 11.16 20.19
CA ASP A 27 -6.78 12.34 20.83
C ASP A 27 -8.29 12.53 20.57
N TYR A 28 -8.91 11.60 19.84
CA TYR A 28 -10.35 11.56 19.61
C TYR A 28 -11.04 10.84 20.79
N GLU A 29 -12.25 11.27 21.14
CA GLU A 29 -13.02 10.72 22.28
C GLU A 29 -13.21 9.20 22.14
N HIS A 30 -12.57 8.42 23.01
CA HIS A 30 -12.55 6.96 22.95
C HIS A 30 -13.94 6.32 23.06
N SER A 31 -14.87 6.93 23.79
CA SER A 31 -16.27 6.50 23.84
C SER A 31 -16.97 6.56 22.48
N LYS A 32 -16.37 7.20 21.49
CA LYS A 32 -16.81 7.26 20.08
C LYS A 32 -15.95 6.42 19.14
N ILE A 33 -14.92 5.72 19.65
CA ILE A 33 -14.07 4.81 18.87
C ILE A 33 -14.51 3.37 19.12
N GLU A 34 -14.84 2.66 18.04
CA GLU A 34 -14.89 1.21 17.98
C GLU A 34 -13.59 0.68 17.40
N VAL A 35 -13.00 -0.35 17.98
CA VAL A 35 -11.81 -1.02 17.44
C VAL A 35 -12.20 -2.41 16.94
N VAL A 36 -11.95 -2.69 15.66
CA VAL A 36 -12.26 -3.98 15.00
C VAL A 36 -10.97 -4.62 14.53
N LEU A 37 -10.51 -5.62 15.25
CA LEU A 37 -9.29 -6.36 15.00
C LEU A 37 -9.62 -7.68 14.28
N ILE A 38 -9.02 -7.92 13.13
CA ILE A 38 -9.28 -9.10 12.31
C ILE A 38 -8.01 -9.93 12.19
N ASP A 39 -8.01 -11.10 12.83
CA ASP A 39 -6.94 -12.08 12.67
C ASP A 39 -7.17 -12.94 11.42
N SER A 40 -6.24 -12.94 10.49
CA SER A 40 -6.30 -13.76 9.26
C SER A 40 -5.75 -15.17 9.46
N MET A 41 -6.08 -15.81 10.59
CA MET A 41 -5.61 -17.14 10.96
C MET A 41 -4.08 -17.19 11.14
N SER A 42 -3.57 -16.28 11.93
CA SER A 42 -2.15 -16.21 12.30
C SER A 42 -1.69 -17.49 13.02
N THR A 43 -0.41 -17.80 12.87
CA THR A 43 0.25 -18.96 13.48
C THR A 43 1.28 -18.56 14.54
N ASP A 44 1.42 -17.25 14.77
CA ASP A 44 2.22 -16.64 15.83
C ASP A 44 1.31 -16.05 16.93
N HIS A 45 1.82 -15.22 17.81
CA HIS A 45 1.07 -14.62 18.91
C HIS A 45 0.20 -13.40 18.52
N THR A 46 0.01 -13.13 17.21
CA THR A 46 -0.80 -11.99 16.73
C THR A 46 -2.20 -11.96 17.36
N LYS A 47 -2.89 -13.12 17.37
CA LYS A 47 -4.25 -13.21 17.90
C LYS A 47 -4.31 -13.03 19.41
N ASP A 48 -3.31 -13.51 20.13
CA ASP A 48 -3.22 -13.37 21.59
C ASP A 48 -3.03 -11.88 21.94
N ILE A 49 -2.16 -11.17 21.23
CA ILE A 49 -1.97 -9.71 21.38
C ILE A 49 -3.28 -8.94 21.18
N MET A 50 -4.10 -9.32 20.18
CA MET A 50 -5.41 -8.70 19.95
C MET A 50 -6.37 -8.94 21.12
N ARG A 51 -6.39 -10.16 21.67
CA ARG A 51 -7.26 -10.52 22.80
C ARG A 51 -6.82 -9.83 24.09
N ASP A 52 -5.53 -9.77 24.33
CA ASP A 52 -4.97 -9.08 25.49
C ASP A 52 -5.32 -7.58 25.44
N PHE A 53 -5.18 -6.94 24.28
CA PHE A 53 -5.62 -5.57 24.10
C PHE A 53 -7.11 -5.39 24.37
N GLN A 54 -7.96 -6.29 23.85
CA GLN A 54 -9.39 -6.26 24.11
C GLN A 54 -9.72 -6.36 25.60
N GLN A 55 -9.08 -7.29 26.33
CA GLN A 55 -9.30 -7.50 27.75
C GLN A 55 -8.84 -6.32 28.62
N GLN A 56 -7.69 -5.73 28.25
CA GLN A 56 -7.09 -4.64 29.04
C GLN A 56 -7.72 -3.28 28.81
N THR A 57 -8.41 -3.05 27.70
CA THR A 57 -8.89 -1.73 27.29
C THR A 57 -10.37 -1.70 26.89
N SER A 58 -11.15 -2.75 27.21
CA SER A 58 -12.57 -2.83 26.87
C SER A 58 -13.39 -1.64 27.37
N ASP A 59 -13.06 -1.11 28.54
CA ASP A 59 -13.79 -0.01 29.18
C ASP A 59 -13.35 1.38 28.67
N ASP A 60 -12.20 1.45 28.00
CA ASP A 60 -11.67 2.71 27.45
C ASP A 60 -12.37 3.11 26.14
N PHE A 61 -12.82 2.14 25.36
CA PHE A 61 -13.39 2.36 24.02
C PHE A 61 -14.88 2.06 23.97
N LYS A 62 -15.58 2.62 22.98
CA LYS A 62 -16.99 2.30 22.73
C LYS A 62 -17.23 0.80 22.61
N LYS A 63 -16.35 0.10 21.90
CA LYS A 63 -16.39 -1.35 21.68
C LYS A 63 -15.07 -1.84 21.12
N ILE A 64 -14.63 -3.04 21.51
CA ILE A 64 -13.50 -3.72 20.87
C ILE A 64 -13.95 -5.11 20.44
N GLN A 65 -13.68 -5.47 19.19
CA GLN A 65 -14.02 -6.78 18.63
C GLN A 65 -12.76 -7.44 18.07
N VAL A 66 -12.58 -8.72 18.37
CA VAL A 66 -11.56 -9.57 17.74
C VAL A 66 -12.27 -10.64 16.90
N LEU A 67 -12.07 -10.61 15.59
CA LEU A 67 -12.76 -11.43 14.61
C LEU A 67 -11.77 -12.26 13.80
N GLU A 68 -12.25 -13.34 13.17
CA GLU A 68 -11.42 -14.22 12.35
C GLU A 68 -11.72 -14.04 10.85
N ASN A 69 -10.66 -14.03 10.06
CA ASN A 69 -10.72 -14.10 8.61
C ASN A 69 -10.25 -15.48 8.11
N LEU A 70 -11.18 -16.42 7.99
CA LEU A 70 -10.91 -17.81 7.60
C LEU A 70 -10.28 -17.94 6.20
N LYS A 71 -10.51 -16.97 5.30
CA LYS A 71 -9.98 -16.97 3.93
C LYS A 71 -8.52 -16.51 3.83
N LYS A 72 -7.94 -16.00 4.90
CA LYS A 72 -6.51 -15.59 5.03
C LYS A 72 -6.02 -14.54 4.03
N LYS A 73 -6.91 -13.90 3.28
CA LYS A 73 -6.58 -12.84 2.32
C LYS A 73 -6.87 -11.46 2.92
N GLN A 74 -6.09 -10.46 2.57
CA GLN A 74 -6.29 -9.09 3.05
C GLN A 74 -7.67 -8.55 2.65
N ALA A 75 -8.07 -8.70 1.38
CA ALA A 75 -9.38 -8.27 0.90
C ALA A 75 -10.55 -8.92 1.65
N SER A 76 -10.46 -10.22 1.95
CA SER A 76 -11.50 -10.90 2.74
C SER A 76 -11.51 -10.43 4.20
N GLY A 77 -10.37 -10.08 4.77
CA GLY A 77 -10.27 -9.47 6.10
C GLY A 77 -10.98 -8.12 6.14
N TRP A 78 -10.76 -7.25 5.16
CA TRP A 78 -11.48 -5.99 5.03
C TRP A 78 -13.00 -6.20 4.87
N ASN A 79 -13.42 -7.24 4.16
CA ASN A 79 -14.85 -7.59 4.05
C ASN A 79 -15.43 -8.10 5.39
N VAL A 80 -14.63 -8.79 6.22
CA VAL A 80 -15.06 -9.12 7.60
C VAL A 80 -15.25 -7.84 8.39
N ALA A 81 -14.33 -6.86 8.31
CA ALA A 81 -14.47 -5.57 8.95
C ALA A 81 -15.74 -4.83 8.50
N ILE A 82 -15.97 -4.71 7.18
CA ILE A 82 -17.14 -4.02 6.61
C ILE A 82 -18.47 -4.63 7.09
N ARG A 83 -18.54 -5.94 7.27
CA ARG A 83 -19.76 -6.60 7.75
C ARG A 83 -20.03 -6.43 9.25
N ASN A 84 -19.00 -6.09 10.04
CA ASN A 84 -19.08 -6.11 11.51
C ASN A 84 -18.86 -4.75 12.18
N PHE A 85 -18.36 -3.74 11.47
CA PHE A 85 -18.21 -2.40 12.06
C PHE A 85 -19.57 -1.76 12.32
N SER A 86 -19.69 -0.98 13.39
CA SER A 86 -20.95 -0.34 13.79
C SER A 86 -20.92 1.19 13.73
N GLY A 87 -19.77 1.80 13.51
CA GLY A 87 -19.61 3.25 13.43
C GLY A 87 -20.22 3.90 12.19
N ASP A 88 -20.27 5.22 12.18
CA ASP A 88 -20.66 6.04 11.01
C ASP A 88 -19.57 6.02 9.92
N VAL A 89 -18.34 5.78 10.36
CA VAL A 89 -17.11 5.80 9.54
C VAL A 89 -16.27 4.58 9.86
N MET A 90 -15.74 3.93 8.84
CA MET A 90 -14.68 2.92 8.93
C MET A 90 -13.35 3.55 8.56
N ILE A 91 -12.36 3.48 9.43
CA ILE A 91 -10.95 3.80 9.14
C ILE A 91 -10.16 2.51 8.97
N ARG A 92 -9.55 2.33 7.82
CA ARG A 92 -8.66 1.20 7.51
C ARG A 92 -7.23 1.54 7.92
N VAL A 93 -6.60 0.70 8.74
CA VAL A 93 -5.17 0.80 9.11
C VAL A 93 -4.51 -0.57 8.98
N ASP A 94 -3.37 -0.63 8.28
CA ASP A 94 -2.60 -1.87 8.14
C ASP A 94 -1.88 -2.20 9.46
N ALA A 95 -1.79 -3.49 9.84
CA ALA A 95 -1.25 -3.93 11.15
C ALA A 95 0.23 -3.54 11.41
N HIS A 96 1.00 -3.29 10.36
CA HIS A 96 2.38 -2.82 10.40
C HIS A 96 2.52 -1.33 10.06
N ALA A 97 1.50 -0.54 10.40
CA ALA A 97 1.51 0.92 10.29
C ALA A 97 1.73 1.57 11.65
N SER A 98 2.05 2.86 11.65
CA SER A 98 1.97 3.73 12.80
C SER A 98 1.10 4.94 12.47
N ILE A 99 0.32 5.39 13.44
CA ILE A 99 -0.58 6.54 13.31
C ILE A 99 -0.35 7.52 14.46
N PRO A 100 -0.17 8.83 14.18
CA PRO A 100 -0.03 9.83 15.22
C PRO A 100 -1.36 10.06 15.99
N PRO A 101 -1.31 10.66 17.18
CA PRO A 101 -2.49 10.83 18.04
C PRO A 101 -3.67 11.53 17.38
N GLU A 102 -3.43 12.48 16.50
CA GLU A 102 -4.45 13.25 15.80
C GLU A 102 -5.04 12.57 14.55
N PHE A 103 -4.61 11.35 14.21
CA PHE A 103 -4.98 10.69 12.96
C PHE A 103 -6.49 10.47 12.81
N VAL A 104 -7.16 9.96 13.85
CA VAL A 104 -8.62 9.73 13.83
C VAL A 104 -9.36 11.07 13.75
N ARG A 105 -9.02 12.03 14.61
CA ARG A 105 -9.67 13.35 14.63
C ARG A 105 -9.56 14.07 13.29
N LYS A 106 -8.37 14.11 12.68
CA LYS A 106 -8.17 14.77 11.36
C LYS A 106 -8.97 14.11 10.24
N ASN A 107 -9.12 12.78 10.24
CA ASN A 107 -10.01 12.12 9.30
C ASN A 107 -11.47 12.54 9.50
N VAL A 108 -11.93 12.59 10.77
CA VAL A 108 -13.30 13.02 11.10
C VAL A 108 -13.56 14.47 10.67
N GLU A 109 -12.63 15.40 10.95
CA GLU A 109 -12.75 16.82 10.54
C GLU A 109 -12.95 16.96 9.02
N ILE A 110 -12.19 16.21 8.22
CA ILE A 110 -12.36 16.21 6.75
C ILE A 110 -13.72 15.62 6.34
N LEU A 111 -14.15 14.55 6.97
CA LEU A 111 -15.46 13.95 6.66
C LEU A 111 -16.61 14.85 7.09
N GLU A 112 -16.51 15.52 8.25
CA GLU A 112 -17.51 16.48 8.71
C GLU A 112 -17.58 17.74 7.85
N SER A 113 -16.52 18.08 7.11
CA SER A 113 -16.56 19.16 6.10
C SER A 113 -17.35 18.79 4.82
N GLY A 114 -17.96 17.58 4.77
CA GLY A 114 -18.80 17.13 3.66
C GLY A 114 -18.15 16.08 2.74
N GLU A 115 -16.90 15.70 3.01
CA GLU A 115 -16.24 14.65 2.23
C GLU A 115 -16.76 13.25 2.61
N MET A 116 -16.71 12.33 1.67
CA MET A 116 -17.21 10.96 1.83
C MET A 116 -16.11 9.94 2.11
N VAL A 117 -14.91 10.24 1.61
CA VAL A 117 -13.69 9.45 1.78
C VAL A 117 -12.54 10.38 2.06
N SER A 118 -11.77 10.12 3.12
CA SER A 118 -10.59 10.90 3.49
C SER A 118 -9.37 10.04 3.74
N GLY A 119 -8.21 10.65 3.67
CA GLY A 119 -6.92 10.07 4.00
C GLY A 119 -5.79 10.99 3.59
N GLY A 120 -4.55 10.54 3.73
CA GLY A 120 -3.42 11.42 3.47
C GLY A 120 -2.12 10.69 3.11
N PRO A 121 -0.97 11.34 3.32
CA PRO A 121 0.32 10.76 3.03
C PRO A 121 0.62 9.57 3.96
N ARG A 122 1.32 8.58 3.38
CA ARG A 122 1.85 7.45 4.10
C ARG A 122 3.34 7.29 3.77
N PRO A 123 4.21 8.12 4.34
CA PRO A 123 5.64 7.93 4.19
C PRO A 123 6.10 6.60 4.79
N ASN A 124 7.10 5.99 4.15
CA ASN A 124 7.77 4.83 4.70
C ASN A 124 8.75 5.28 5.79
N MET A 125 8.82 4.53 6.88
CA MET A 125 9.79 4.69 7.96
C MET A 125 10.56 3.39 8.20
N ILE A 126 11.66 3.48 8.91
CA ILE A 126 12.46 2.32 9.35
C ILE A 126 12.59 2.37 10.86
N ASP A 127 12.49 1.22 11.52
CA ASP A 127 12.50 1.11 12.98
C ASP A 127 13.90 1.42 13.55
N GLU A 128 14.92 0.89 12.90
CA GLU A 128 16.33 1.09 13.28
C GLU A 128 17.10 1.65 12.08
N SER A 129 17.65 2.83 12.24
CA SER A 129 18.45 3.47 11.20
C SER A 129 19.82 2.81 11.12
N THR A 130 20.08 2.19 9.95
CA THR A 130 21.42 1.78 9.54
C THR A 130 21.70 2.31 8.15
N PRO A 131 22.97 2.54 7.76
CA PRO A 131 23.29 3.07 6.42
C PRO A 131 22.68 2.24 5.28
N TRP A 132 22.58 0.92 5.44
CA TRP A 132 21.96 0.04 4.46
C TRP A 132 20.44 0.18 4.40
N LYS A 133 19.76 0.18 5.55
CA LYS A 133 18.29 0.36 5.61
C LYS A 133 17.89 1.73 5.07
N GLU A 134 18.65 2.79 5.39
CA GLU A 134 18.45 4.13 4.81
C GLU A 134 18.58 4.13 3.29
N THR A 135 19.57 3.44 2.75
CA THR A 135 19.77 3.31 1.29
C THR A 135 18.61 2.57 0.62
N LEU A 136 18.11 1.48 1.23
CA LEU A 136 16.92 0.77 0.75
C LEU A 136 15.67 1.67 0.79
N LEU A 137 15.50 2.44 1.87
CA LEU A 137 14.40 3.40 2.00
C LEU A 137 14.47 4.49 0.93
N LEU A 138 15.66 5.03 0.65
CA LEU A 138 15.87 5.98 -0.44
C LEU A 138 15.48 5.39 -1.79
N ALA A 139 15.88 4.14 -2.07
CA ALA A 139 15.53 3.46 -3.30
C ALA A 139 14.00 3.30 -3.43
N GLU A 140 13.30 2.97 -2.35
CA GLU A 140 11.85 2.79 -2.37
C GLU A 140 11.07 4.11 -2.47
N GLN A 141 11.51 5.16 -1.79
CA GLN A 141 10.87 6.48 -1.80
C GLN A 141 11.14 7.29 -3.08
N SER A 142 12.19 6.94 -3.83
CA SER A 142 12.51 7.60 -5.09
C SER A 142 11.37 7.44 -6.11
N MET A 143 11.12 8.51 -6.89
CA MET A 143 10.23 8.43 -8.06
C MET A 143 10.62 7.31 -9.01
N PHE A 144 11.91 7.13 -9.23
CA PHE A 144 12.44 6.11 -10.12
C PHE A 144 12.35 4.70 -9.54
N GLY A 145 12.39 4.58 -8.20
CA GLY A 145 12.29 3.29 -7.53
C GLY A 145 10.87 2.73 -7.39
N SER A 146 9.94 3.49 -6.83
CA SER A 146 8.56 3.00 -6.68
C SER A 146 7.51 4.08 -6.36
N SER A 147 7.89 5.33 -6.14
CA SER A 147 6.99 6.38 -5.64
C SER A 147 6.52 7.34 -6.74
N MET A 148 6.00 6.81 -7.85
CA MET A 148 5.61 7.60 -9.02
C MET A 148 4.38 8.48 -8.81
N ALA A 149 3.47 8.11 -7.89
CA ALA A 149 2.24 8.88 -7.68
C ALA A 149 2.55 10.26 -7.06
N SER A 150 2.30 11.32 -7.81
CA SER A 150 2.65 12.71 -7.46
C SER A 150 1.99 13.19 -6.16
N TYR A 151 0.75 12.75 -5.89
CA TYR A 151 0.00 13.15 -4.70
C TYR A 151 0.68 12.76 -3.39
N ARG A 152 1.49 11.68 -3.36
CA ARG A 152 2.21 11.23 -2.16
C ARG A 152 3.16 12.28 -1.58
N ARG A 153 3.50 13.29 -2.37
CA ARG A 153 4.40 14.39 -2.00
C ARG A 153 3.68 15.74 -1.97
N SER A 154 2.37 15.75 -2.20
CA SER A 154 1.58 16.97 -2.20
C SER A 154 1.44 17.52 -0.79
N GLN A 155 1.61 18.85 -0.67
CA GLN A 155 1.33 19.62 0.54
C GLN A 155 -0.04 20.31 0.47
N LYS A 156 -0.88 19.95 -0.50
CA LYS A 156 -2.20 20.57 -0.69
C LYS A 156 -3.30 19.53 -0.64
N LYS A 157 -4.45 19.92 -0.03
CA LYS A 157 -5.69 19.16 -0.11
C LYS A 157 -6.08 19.00 -1.58
N GLN A 158 -6.42 17.79 -2.03
CA GLN A 158 -6.80 17.50 -3.40
C GLN A 158 -7.56 16.19 -3.50
N TYR A 159 -8.22 15.96 -4.63
CA TYR A 159 -8.82 14.66 -4.93
C TYR A 159 -7.82 13.74 -5.63
N VAL A 160 -7.80 12.48 -5.20
CA VAL A 160 -6.84 11.47 -5.67
C VAL A 160 -7.55 10.22 -6.18
N LYS A 161 -6.81 9.37 -6.90
CA LYS A 161 -7.38 8.14 -7.45
C LYS A 161 -7.38 6.97 -6.46
N SER A 162 -6.50 6.99 -5.46
CA SER A 162 -6.35 5.93 -4.46
C SER A 162 -5.63 6.45 -3.23
N LEU A 163 -5.90 5.82 -2.08
CA LEU A 163 -5.27 6.04 -0.78
C LEU A 163 -4.80 4.71 -0.20
N PHE A 164 -3.98 4.75 0.86
CA PHE A 164 -3.62 3.56 1.62
C PHE A 164 -4.49 3.38 2.87
N HIS A 165 -4.30 4.23 3.86
CA HIS A 165 -5.12 4.24 5.07
C HIS A 165 -6.22 5.26 4.89
N GLY A 166 -7.39 4.79 4.45
CA GLY A 166 -8.54 5.64 4.18
C GLY A 166 -9.63 5.51 5.24
N ALA A 167 -10.33 6.62 5.46
CA ALA A 167 -11.57 6.66 6.20
C ALA A 167 -12.73 6.76 5.21
N TYR A 168 -13.75 5.94 5.41
CA TYR A 168 -14.90 5.81 4.51
C TYR A 168 -16.18 5.96 5.30
N ARG A 169 -17.07 6.85 4.88
CA ARG A 169 -18.44 6.89 5.44
C ARG A 169 -19.15 5.57 5.12
N ARG A 170 -20.02 5.14 6.02
CA ARG A 170 -20.80 3.90 5.91
C ARG A 170 -21.50 3.77 4.56
N GLU A 171 -22.19 4.82 4.13
CA GLU A 171 -22.93 4.83 2.86
C GLU A 171 -22.08 4.56 1.62
N VAL A 172 -20.79 4.95 1.64
CA VAL A 172 -19.83 4.62 0.54
C VAL A 172 -19.59 3.11 0.52
N LEU A 173 -19.34 2.49 1.69
CA LEU A 173 -19.08 1.06 1.79
C LEU A 173 -20.29 0.21 1.39
N GLU A 174 -21.49 0.64 1.79
CA GLU A 174 -22.76 0.02 1.42
C GLU A 174 -23.01 0.11 -0.08
N LYS A 175 -22.72 1.28 -0.70
CA LYS A 175 -22.92 1.50 -2.14
C LYS A 175 -21.98 0.67 -3.00
N VAL A 176 -20.70 0.47 -2.59
CA VAL A 176 -19.70 -0.22 -3.40
C VAL A 176 -19.49 -1.70 -3.03
N ASN A 177 -20.13 -2.18 -1.97
CA ASN A 177 -20.20 -3.60 -1.61
C ASN A 177 -18.84 -4.31 -1.41
N GLY A 178 -17.93 -3.70 -0.62
CA GLY A 178 -16.69 -4.35 -0.16
C GLY A 178 -15.59 -4.54 -1.22
N PHE A 179 -14.55 -5.27 -0.84
CA PHE A 179 -13.34 -5.52 -1.64
C PHE A 179 -13.47 -6.79 -2.50
N ASP A 180 -12.77 -6.82 -3.63
CA ASP A 180 -12.68 -8.02 -4.46
C ASP A 180 -11.68 -9.03 -3.89
N GLU A 181 -12.18 -10.13 -3.33
CA GLU A 181 -11.36 -11.17 -2.70
C GLU A 181 -10.54 -12.01 -3.69
N GLN A 182 -10.76 -11.87 -4.98
CA GLN A 182 -9.97 -12.57 -6.00
C GLN A 182 -8.68 -11.81 -6.33
N LEU A 183 -8.63 -10.50 -6.00
CA LEU A 183 -7.45 -9.68 -6.18
C LEU A 183 -6.46 -9.88 -5.03
N GLY A 184 -5.18 -9.74 -5.34
CA GLY A 184 -4.11 -9.75 -4.37
C GLY A 184 -3.80 -8.33 -3.87
N ARG A 185 -2.65 -7.76 -4.32
CA ARG A 185 -2.17 -6.44 -3.86
C ARG A 185 -2.76 -5.23 -4.58
N THR A 186 -3.80 -5.41 -5.35
CA THR A 186 -4.47 -4.36 -6.15
C THR A 186 -5.92 -4.19 -5.77
N GLU A 187 -6.35 -4.82 -4.68
CA GLU A 187 -7.71 -4.77 -4.15
C GLU A 187 -8.12 -3.34 -3.79
N ASP A 188 -7.20 -2.52 -3.31
CA ASP A 188 -7.42 -1.11 -2.98
C ASP A 188 -7.61 -0.24 -4.24
N ASN A 189 -6.82 -0.47 -5.28
CA ASN A 189 -6.96 0.25 -6.55
C ASN A 189 -8.31 -0.03 -7.22
N GLU A 190 -8.74 -1.28 -7.19
CA GLU A 190 -10.05 -1.71 -7.72
C GLU A 190 -11.19 -1.13 -6.88
N PHE A 191 -11.09 -1.21 -5.55
CA PHE A 191 -12.08 -0.67 -4.64
C PHE A 191 -12.25 0.86 -4.80
N HIS A 192 -11.16 1.60 -4.82
CA HIS A 192 -11.16 3.04 -5.05
C HIS A 192 -11.64 3.41 -6.47
N TYR A 193 -11.40 2.56 -7.46
CA TYR A 193 -11.98 2.76 -8.80
C TYR A 193 -13.50 2.68 -8.74
N ARG A 194 -14.10 1.68 -8.07
CA ARG A 194 -15.54 1.57 -7.90
C ARG A 194 -16.15 2.72 -7.09
N ILE A 195 -15.48 3.19 -6.03
CA ILE A 195 -15.89 4.38 -5.29
C ILE A 195 -16.05 5.57 -6.24
N ARG A 196 -15.07 5.80 -7.11
CA ARG A 196 -15.13 6.91 -8.09
C ARG A 196 -16.19 6.68 -9.19
N GLN A 197 -16.40 5.44 -9.61
CA GLN A 197 -17.49 5.12 -10.56
C GLN A 197 -18.88 5.30 -9.92
N ALA A 198 -19.00 5.14 -8.63
CA ALA A 198 -20.23 5.41 -7.87
C ALA A 198 -20.48 6.91 -7.64
N GLY A 199 -19.59 7.80 -8.16
CA GLY A 199 -19.73 9.26 -8.07
C GLY A 199 -19.05 9.91 -6.88
N TYR A 200 -18.40 9.14 -6.00
CA TYR A 200 -17.70 9.69 -4.83
C TYR A 200 -16.28 10.15 -5.19
N GLN A 201 -15.85 11.21 -4.52
CA GLN A 201 -14.47 11.70 -4.59
C GLN A 201 -13.65 11.18 -3.41
N ILE A 202 -12.36 11.01 -3.60
CA ILE A 202 -11.43 10.56 -2.56
C ILE A 202 -10.56 11.75 -2.19
N CYS A 203 -10.81 12.31 -1.01
CA CYS A 203 -10.13 13.49 -0.50
C CYS A 203 -8.78 13.12 0.13
N TYR A 204 -7.71 13.67 -0.40
CA TYR A 204 -6.37 13.63 0.20
C TYR A 204 -6.12 14.92 0.98
N SER A 205 -5.79 14.80 2.25
CA SER A 205 -5.31 15.91 3.08
C SER A 205 -3.88 15.64 3.56
N PRO A 206 -2.94 16.58 3.39
CA PRO A 206 -1.55 16.43 3.85
C PRO A 206 -1.42 16.33 5.38
N GLU A 207 -2.45 16.71 6.11
CA GLU A 207 -2.49 16.68 7.57
C GLU A 207 -2.84 15.30 8.14
N ILE A 208 -3.45 14.41 7.35
CA ILE A 208 -3.81 13.05 7.76
C ILE A 208 -2.59 12.15 7.50
N ILE A 209 -1.62 12.17 8.40
CA ILE A 209 -0.39 11.41 8.24
C ILE A 209 -0.54 10.03 8.88
N SER A 210 -0.09 9.00 8.18
CA SER A 210 0.17 7.66 8.74
C SER A 210 1.54 7.19 8.23
N TYR A 211 2.15 6.22 8.89
CA TYR A 211 3.47 5.73 8.52
C TYR A 211 3.40 4.24 8.20
N GLN A 212 4.24 3.80 7.27
CA GLN A 212 4.43 2.39 6.97
C GLN A 212 5.86 1.97 7.28
N HIS A 213 6.02 0.87 8.02
CA HIS A 213 7.34 0.28 8.23
C HIS A 213 7.84 -0.36 6.93
N ALA A 214 8.96 0.15 6.43
CA ALA A 214 9.57 -0.32 5.18
C ALA A 214 10.18 -1.72 5.37
N ARG A 215 10.27 -2.48 4.28
CA ARG A 215 10.98 -3.76 4.31
C ARG A 215 12.45 -3.53 4.63
N SER A 216 12.95 -4.18 5.68
CA SER A 216 14.31 -4.02 6.19
C SER A 216 15.38 -4.76 5.38
N THR A 217 14.97 -5.61 4.42
CA THR A 217 15.89 -6.45 3.64
C THR A 217 15.65 -6.32 2.14
N LEU A 218 16.74 -6.37 1.36
CA LEU A 218 16.67 -6.33 -0.11
C LEU A 218 15.85 -7.50 -0.69
N PRO A 219 16.03 -8.77 -0.27
CA PRO A 219 15.19 -9.86 -0.79
C PRO A 219 13.71 -9.66 -0.53
N GLY A 220 13.33 -9.14 0.66
CA GLY A 220 11.95 -8.82 1.01
C GLY A 220 11.37 -7.74 0.10
N MET A 221 12.14 -6.68 -0.18
CA MET A 221 11.78 -5.61 -1.10
C MET A 221 11.60 -6.12 -2.53
N LEU A 222 12.54 -6.92 -3.05
CA LEU A 222 12.45 -7.48 -4.40
C LEU A 222 11.24 -8.42 -4.53
N LYS A 223 11.00 -9.30 -3.55
CA LYS A 223 9.82 -10.16 -3.52
C LYS A 223 8.53 -9.33 -3.57
N GLN A 224 8.47 -8.23 -2.82
CA GLN A 224 7.33 -7.34 -2.84
C GLN A 224 7.11 -6.73 -4.23
N LYS A 225 8.18 -6.26 -4.92
CA LYS A 225 8.08 -5.70 -6.27
C LYS A 225 7.64 -6.75 -7.30
N TYR A 226 8.20 -7.96 -7.22
CA TYR A 226 7.76 -9.07 -8.06
C TYR A 226 6.25 -9.34 -7.92
N VAL A 227 5.76 -9.49 -6.68
CA VAL A 227 4.35 -9.75 -6.42
C VAL A 227 3.46 -8.59 -6.88
N ASN A 228 3.91 -7.32 -6.71
CA ASN A 228 3.18 -6.17 -7.20
C ASN A 228 3.01 -6.21 -8.73
N GLY A 229 4.10 -6.46 -9.48
CA GLY A 229 4.04 -6.60 -10.93
C GLY A 229 3.14 -7.74 -11.39
N TYR A 230 3.25 -8.90 -10.72
CA TYR A 230 2.40 -10.07 -10.98
C TYR A 230 0.91 -9.77 -10.78
N CYS A 231 0.54 -9.15 -9.66
CA CYS A 231 -0.85 -8.80 -9.37
C CYS A 231 -1.39 -7.75 -10.33
N VAL A 232 -0.60 -6.73 -10.69
CA VAL A 232 -1.00 -5.70 -11.66
C VAL A 232 -1.36 -6.31 -13.01
N ALA A 233 -0.57 -7.26 -13.52
CA ALA A 233 -0.86 -7.93 -14.77
C ALA A 233 -2.20 -8.71 -14.72
N LEU A 234 -2.46 -9.43 -13.63
CA LEU A 234 -3.73 -10.15 -13.45
C LEU A 234 -4.92 -9.19 -13.33
N THR A 235 -4.74 -8.05 -12.67
CA THR A 235 -5.79 -7.05 -12.47
C THR A 235 -6.34 -6.48 -13.76
N LEU A 236 -5.60 -6.52 -14.87
CA LEU A 236 -6.11 -6.15 -16.18
C LEU A 236 -7.37 -6.91 -16.58
N LYS A 237 -7.52 -8.18 -16.19
CA LYS A 237 -8.71 -8.97 -16.47
C LYS A 237 -9.92 -8.57 -15.61
N ALA A 238 -9.64 -8.10 -14.39
CA ALA A 238 -10.68 -7.72 -13.43
C ALA A 238 -11.13 -6.25 -13.61
N CYS A 239 -10.17 -5.35 -13.66
CA CYS A 239 -10.41 -3.91 -13.63
C CYS A 239 -9.29 -3.15 -14.38
N PRO A 240 -9.29 -3.10 -15.73
CA PRO A 240 -8.27 -2.36 -16.48
C PRO A 240 -8.27 -0.85 -16.17
N GLY A 241 -9.45 -0.27 -15.91
CA GLY A 241 -9.60 1.16 -15.59
C GLY A 241 -9.04 1.61 -14.24
N CYS A 242 -8.73 0.69 -13.33
CA CYS A 242 -8.11 1.02 -12.06
C CYS A 242 -6.58 1.18 -12.14
N LEU A 243 -5.97 0.79 -13.27
CA LEU A 243 -4.54 0.81 -13.49
C LEU A 243 -4.11 2.06 -14.27
N ALA A 244 -2.89 2.53 -14.00
CA ALA A 244 -2.27 3.64 -14.73
C ALA A 244 -1.11 3.13 -15.59
N ILE A 245 -0.79 3.85 -16.67
CA ILE A 245 0.27 3.48 -17.63
C ILE A 245 1.60 3.22 -16.94
N TYR A 246 1.95 3.97 -15.90
CA TYR A 246 3.22 3.81 -15.21
C TYR A 246 3.39 2.43 -14.55
N HIS A 247 2.30 1.69 -14.27
CA HIS A 247 2.40 0.32 -13.75
C HIS A 247 3.02 -0.65 -14.76
N PHE A 248 3.00 -0.32 -16.05
CA PHE A 248 3.52 -1.17 -17.12
C PHE A 248 4.92 -0.78 -17.60
N VAL A 249 5.48 0.34 -17.09
CA VAL A 249 6.84 0.78 -17.47
C VAL A 249 7.91 -0.27 -17.16
N PRO A 250 7.91 -0.95 -15.98
CA PRO A 250 8.89 -2.01 -15.73
C PRO A 250 8.71 -3.23 -16.63
N PHE A 251 7.49 -3.55 -17.04
CA PHE A 251 7.21 -4.61 -18.01
C PHE A 251 7.79 -4.25 -19.40
N ALA A 252 7.53 -3.02 -19.88
CA ALA A 252 8.10 -2.53 -21.13
C ALA A 252 9.63 -2.51 -21.09
N PHE A 253 10.23 -2.21 -19.92
CA PHE A 253 11.69 -2.27 -19.74
C PHE A 253 12.22 -3.70 -19.91
N ILE A 254 11.58 -4.72 -19.34
CA ILE A 254 11.94 -6.13 -19.57
C ILE A 254 11.81 -6.51 -21.05
N GLY A 255 10.72 -6.09 -21.70
CA GLY A 255 10.56 -6.29 -23.14
C GLY A 255 11.68 -5.64 -23.96
N GLY A 256 12.06 -4.41 -23.59
CA GLY A 256 13.20 -3.71 -24.20
C GLY A 256 14.51 -4.46 -24.00
N ILE A 257 14.79 -4.97 -22.81
CA ILE A 257 16.00 -5.80 -22.55
C ILE A 257 16.02 -7.02 -23.46
N ILE A 258 14.91 -7.76 -23.54
CA ILE A 258 14.83 -8.98 -24.37
C ILE A 258 15.06 -8.63 -25.85
N VAL A 259 14.31 -7.67 -26.40
CA VAL A 259 14.39 -7.29 -27.82
C VAL A 259 15.79 -6.78 -28.18
N THR A 260 16.33 -5.85 -27.38
CA THR A 260 17.66 -5.29 -27.69
C THR A 260 18.79 -6.30 -27.51
N SER A 261 18.64 -7.27 -26.59
CA SER A 261 19.62 -8.38 -26.44
C SER A 261 19.58 -9.32 -27.64
N VAL A 262 18.40 -9.67 -28.16
CA VAL A 262 18.26 -10.48 -29.37
C VAL A 262 18.87 -9.76 -30.59
N LEU A 263 18.54 -8.46 -30.75
CA LEU A 263 19.14 -7.66 -31.84
C LEU A 263 20.67 -7.57 -31.75
N ALA A 264 21.19 -7.40 -30.53
CA ALA A 264 22.62 -7.37 -30.30
C ALA A 264 23.30 -8.71 -30.67
N ALA A 265 22.67 -9.84 -30.35
CA ALA A 265 23.12 -11.17 -30.77
C ALA A 265 23.09 -11.35 -32.29
N CYS A 266 22.18 -10.63 -32.99
CA CYS A 266 22.16 -10.56 -34.46
C CYS A 266 23.04 -9.44 -35.04
N HIS A 267 24.09 -9.02 -34.31
CA HIS A 267 25.01 -7.95 -34.67
C HIS A 267 24.46 -6.52 -34.77
N HIS A 268 23.21 -6.28 -34.34
CA HIS A 268 22.59 -4.95 -34.28
C HIS A 268 22.62 -4.37 -32.86
N SER A 269 23.81 -4.08 -32.32
CA SER A 269 23.99 -3.67 -30.91
C SER A 269 23.65 -2.21 -30.59
N LEU A 270 23.35 -1.36 -31.60
CA LEU A 270 23.15 0.09 -31.40
C LEU A 270 21.99 0.38 -30.40
N LEU A 271 20.83 -0.26 -30.60
CA LEU A 271 19.69 -0.06 -29.72
C LEU A 271 19.95 -0.51 -28.28
N ALA A 272 20.69 -1.61 -28.10
CA ALA A 272 21.10 -2.05 -26.77
C ALA A 272 22.00 -0.99 -26.08
N LYS A 273 23.00 -0.47 -26.80
CA LYS A 273 23.91 0.58 -26.28
C LYS A 273 23.14 1.85 -25.91
N MET A 274 22.22 2.29 -26.77
CA MET A 274 21.36 3.46 -26.49
C MET A 274 20.47 3.24 -25.28
N MET A 275 19.79 2.10 -25.18
CA MET A 275 18.92 1.78 -24.06
C MET A 275 19.69 1.75 -22.73
N TRP A 276 20.80 1.04 -22.68
CA TRP A 276 21.62 0.93 -21.48
C TRP A 276 22.30 2.25 -21.11
N GLY A 277 22.75 3.03 -22.10
CA GLY A 277 23.30 4.37 -21.88
C GLY A 277 22.26 5.33 -21.29
N ALA A 278 21.08 5.37 -21.88
CA ALA A 278 19.97 6.20 -21.38
C ALA A 278 19.52 5.77 -19.97
N TYR A 279 19.37 4.46 -19.75
CA TYR A 279 18.99 3.92 -18.45
C TYR A 279 20.01 4.26 -17.36
N SER A 280 21.31 4.02 -17.63
CA SER A 280 22.39 4.29 -16.69
C SER A 280 22.50 5.78 -16.35
N CYS A 281 22.40 6.64 -17.36
CA CYS A 281 22.38 8.09 -17.15
C CYS A 281 21.20 8.51 -16.26
N LEU A 282 19.99 8.04 -16.56
CA LEU A 282 18.80 8.34 -15.77
C LEU A 282 18.91 7.78 -14.34
N ALA A 283 19.41 6.56 -14.16
CA ALA A 283 19.58 5.94 -12.84
C ALA A 283 20.57 6.74 -11.97
N VAL A 284 21.68 7.24 -12.55
CA VAL A 284 22.64 8.09 -11.85
C VAL A 284 22.02 9.44 -11.47
N ILE A 285 21.34 10.12 -12.41
CA ILE A 285 20.66 11.39 -12.13
C ILE A 285 19.64 11.22 -10.99
N MET A 286 18.82 10.17 -11.05
CA MET A 286 17.80 9.90 -10.04
C MET A 286 18.40 9.52 -8.67
N SER A 287 19.58 8.87 -8.67
CA SER A 287 20.33 8.60 -7.43
C SER A 287 20.83 9.90 -6.80
N LEU A 288 21.41 10.80 -7.59
CA LEU A 288 21.87 12.11 -7.10
C LEU A 288 20.70 12.94 -6.55
N MET A 289 19.55 12.89 -7.20
CA MET A 289 18.33 13.55 -6.70
C MET A 289 17.83 12.93 -5.39
N ALA A 290 17.88 11.62 -5.24
CA ALA A 290 17.42 10.91 -4.05
C ALA A 290 18.24 11.24 -2.80
N VAL A 291 19.56 11.43 -2.94
CA VAL A 291 20.48 11.72 -1.83
C VAL A 291 20.62 13.22 -1.52
N LYS A 292 20.05 14.09 -2.36
CA LYS A 292 20.17 15.54 -2.20
C LYS A 292 19.58 16.00 -0.85
N GLY A 293 20.37 16.73 -0.07
CA GLY A 293 19.95 17.29 1.21
C GLY A 293 19.87 16.29 2.37
N LYS A 294 20.34 15.04 2.19
CA LYS A 294 20.35 14.00 3.21
C LYS A 294 21.77 13.69 3.71
N LYS A 295 21.85 13.00 4.86
CA LYS A 295 23.11 12.44 5.36
C LYS A 295 23.61 11.40 4.34
N LYS A 296 24.87 11.48 3.97
CA LYS A 296 25.46 10.62 2.93
C LYS A 296 26.14 9.40 3.51
N TYR A 297 25.89 8.27 2.89
CA TYR A 297 26.53 6.99 3.17
C TYR A 297 27.15 6.42 1.90
N TRP A 298 28.24 5.68 2.00
CA TRP A 298 28.87 5.07 0.83
C TRP A 298 27.97 4.03 0.14
N GLN A 299 27.05 3.39 0.89
CA GLN A 299 26.07 2.44 0.37
C GLN A 299 25.13 3.08 -0.66
N GLU A 300 24.92 4.39 -0.63
CA GLU A 300 24.09 5.13 -1.59
C GLU A 300 24.65 5.08 -3.01
N LEU A 301 25.94 4.79 -3.19
CA LEU A 301 26.53 4.53 -4.50
C LEU A 301 25.90 3.31 -5.19
N LEU A 302 25.25 2.42 -4.43
CA LEU A 302 24.53 1.26 -4.96
C LEU A 302 23.11 1.60 -5.47
N LEU A 303 22.60 2.84 -5.27
CA LEU A 303 21.25 3.23 -5.69
C LEU A 303 20.96 2.94 -7.18
N PRO A 304 21.84 3.23 -8.16
CA PRO A 304 21.57 2.91 -9.55
C PRO A 304 21.31 1.41 -9.77
N PHE A 305 22.09 0.56 -9.08
CA PHE A 305 21.94 -0.88 -9.14
C PHE A 305 20.67 -1.36 -8.43
N LEU A 306 20.31 -0.75 -7.29
CA LEU A 306 19.07 -1.05 -6.58
C LEU A 306 17.85 -0.71 -7.44
N PHE A 307 17.84 0.43 -8.11
CA PHE A 307 16.78 0.77 -9.07
C PHE A 307 16.62 -0.28 -10.16
N PHE A 308 17.74 -0.73 -10.72
CA PHE A 308 17.72 -1.80 -11.71
C PHE A 308 17.08 -3.07 -11.17
N LEU A 309 17.49 -3.53 -9.99
CA LEU A 309 16.91 -4.72 -9.36
C LEU A 309 15.41 -4.58 -9.10
N LEU A 310 14.95 -3.41 -8.65
CA LEU A 310 13.53 -3.14 -8.41
C LEU A 310 12.72 -3.21 -9.71
N HIS A 311 13.20 -2.58 -10.79
CA HIS A 311 12.53 -2.58 -12.10
C HIS A 311 12.50 -3.99 -12.72
N VAL A 312 13.63 -4.71 -12.66
CA VAL A 312 13.69 -6.09 -13.17
C VAL A 312 12.75 -6.99 -12.37
N SER A 313 12.79 -6.91 -11.05
CA SER A 313 11.94 -7.75 -10.21
C SER A 313 10.44 -7.50 -10.49
N TYR A 314 10.03 -6.23 -10.57
CA TYR A 314 8.64 -5.87 -10.91
C TYR A 314 8.29 -6.31 -12.34
N GLY A 315 9.15 -6.03 -13.31
CA GLY A 315 8.90 -6.36 -14.72
C GLY A 315 8.81 -7.86 -14.98
N ILE A 316 9.66 -8.68 -14.33
CA ILE A 316 9.56 -10.15 -14.39
C ILE A 316 8.25 -10.61 -13.76
N GLY A 317 7.87 -10.03 -12.60
CA GLY A 317 6.56 -10.31 -12.00
C GLY A 317 5.42 -10.04 -12.96
N SER A 318 5.44 -8.88 -13.65
CA SER A 318 4.44 -8.53 -14.66
C SER A 318 4.43 -9.50 -15.84
N LEU A 319 5.60 -9.88 -16.36
CA LEU A 319 5.72 -10.86 -17.44
C LEU A 319 5.09 -12.20 -17.06
N VAL A 320 5.42 -12.72 -15.88
CA VAL A 320 4.83 -13.97 -15.37
C VAL A 320 3.33 -13.84 -15.17
N GLY A 321 2.87 -12.69 -14.67
CA GLY A 321 1.44 -12.39 -14.52
C GLY A 321 0.71 -12.38 -15.87
N PHE A 322 1.28 -11.77 -16.92
CA PHE A 322 0.73 -11.78 -18.27
C PHE A 322 0.67 -13.20 -18.87
N LEU A 323 1.71 -14.01 -18.66
CA LEU A 323 1.70 -15.41 -19.12
C LEU A 323 0.62 -16.25 -18.41
N LYS A 324 0.31 -15.93 -17.16
CA LYS A 324 -0.76 -16.60 -16.40
C LYS A 324 -2.15 -16.05 -16.66
N LEU A 325 -2.28 -14.84 -17.19
CA LEU A 325 -3.55 -14.13 -17.38
C LEU A 325 -4.61 -14.94 -18.16
N PRO A 326 -4.30 -15.66 -19.26
CA PRO A 326 -5.26 -16.48 -19.97
C PRO A 326 -5.85 -17.62 -19.13
N PHE A 327 -5.03 -18.18 -18.23
CA PHE A 327 -5.38 -19.33 -17.39
C PHE A 327 -5.99 -18.91 -16.03
N TRP A 328 -5.95 -17.65 -15.69
CA TRP A 328 -6.53 -17.16 -14.45
C TRP A 328 -8.06 -17.10 -14.56
N LYS A 329 -8.73 -17.94 -13.74
CA LYS A 329 -10.20 -18.01 -13.69
C LYS A 329 -10.74 -16.87 -12.80
N TYR A 330 -10.83 -15.68 -13.36
CA TYR A 330 -11.52 -14.56 -12.71
C TYR A 330 -13.02 -14.68 -12.91
N LYS A 331 -13.79 -14.70 -11.82
CA LYS A 331 -15.25 -14.63 -11.84
C LYS A 331 -15.65 -13.20 -11.51
N LYS A 332 -16.22 -12.48 -12.49
CA LYS A 332 -16.78 -11.16 -12.23
C LYS A 332 -17.88 -11.33 -11.18
N CYS A 333 -17.70 -10.77 -9.98
CA CYS A 333 -18.77 -10.71 -9.01
C CYS A 333 -19.83 -9.74 -9.53
N GLU A 334 -21.06 -10.17 -9.65
CA GLU A 334 -22.22 -9.28 -9.79
C GLU A 334 -22.35 -8.54 -8.46
N ARG A 335 -21.96 -7.26 -8.45
CA ARG A 335 -21.95 -6.40 -7.27
C ARG A 335 -22.80 -5.15 -7.53
#